data_655ff466627002c47e4ae2ef27bbbfee
#
_entry.id   655ff466627002c47e4ae2ef27bbbfee
#
_cell.length_a   1.000
_cell.length_b   1.000
_cell.length_c   1.000
_cell.angle_alpha   90.00
_cell.angle_beta   90.00
_cell.angle_gamma   90.00
#
_symmetry.space_group_name_H-M   'P 1'
#
loop_
_entity.id
_entity.type
_entity.pdbx_description
1 polymer ?
#
loop_
_entity_poly.entity_id
_entity_poly.type
_entity_poly.pdbx_seq_one_letter_code
_entity_poly.pdbx_strand_id
1 'polypeptide(L)'
;MKKISIVLCILCFLCEIAHAQSLKDLFLKMPQEVCPVLSEYNRLEIVDNQKNGKTMQTRNLFRTFSKMEELTDDYAHLVISKNSEKEMKMLTKNDGTRIIMVISTIFCDETPDSSVAFYSTDWKPLPTHDYYTLPPIDNFCRVTIDKNTGQLIVSTTNAPLMLNIDGSNQPKEPYTLTNTFRWSTEENRFILNN
;
A
#
# COMPACT_ATOMS: atom_id res chain seq x y z
N MET A 1 -53.07 -0.30 -12.34
CA MET A 1 -51.96 -1.28 -12.50
C MET A 1 -50.82 -0.72 -13.34
N LYS A 2 -51.00 -0.03 -14.47
CA LYS A 2 -49.89 0.53 -15.30
C LYS A 2 -49.02 1.58 -14.59
N LYS A 3 -49.53 2.37 -13.64
CA LYS A 3 -48.77 3.40 -12.92
C LYS A 3 -47.79 2.85 -11.87
N ILE A 4 -48.09 1.69 -11.27
CA ILE A 4 -47.22 1.03 -10.29
C ILE A 4 -46.02 0.40 -11.00
N SER A 5 -46.21 -0.12 -12.21
CA SER A 5 -45.11 -0.72 -13.00
C SER A 5 -44.05 0.30 -13.43
N ILE A 6 -44.44 1.54 -13.70
CA ILE A 6 -43.53 2.63 -14.10
C ILE A 6 -42.69 3.10 -12.91
N VAL A 7 -43.30 3.20 -11.72
CA VAL A 7 -42.57 3.59 -10.49
C VAL A 7 -41.54 2.51 -10.10
N LEU A 8 -41.88 1.23 -10.26
CA LEU A 8 -40.93 0.12 -9.99
C LEU A 8 -39.75 0.11 -10.98
N CYS A 9 -39.97 0.42 -12.26
CA CYS A 9 -38.91 0.56 -13.25
C CYS A 9 -37.99 1.76 -12.95
N ILE A 10 -38.54 2.89 -12.48
CA ILE A 10 -37.74 4.07 -12.12
C ILE A 10 -36.88 3.79 -10.87
N LEU A 11 -37.41 3.03 -9.90
CA LEU A 11 -36.61 2.61 -8.72
C LEU A 11 -35.45 1.67 -9.08
N CYS A 12 -35.62 0.82 -10.10
CA CYS A 12 -34.56 -0.05 -10.59
C CYS A 12 -33.47 0.71 -11.37
N PHE A 13 -33.78 1.87 -11.97
CA PHE A 13 -32.79 2.73 -12.65
C PHE A 13 -31.97 3.60 -11.70
N LEU A 14 -32.41 3.74 -10.43
CA LEU A 14 -31.67 4.41 -9.36
C LEU A 14 -30.70 3.47 -8.61
N CYS A 15 -30.61 2.21 -9.00
CA CYS A 15 -29.40 1.44 -8.72
C CYS A 15 -28.27 2.10 -9.52
N GLU A 16 -27.74 3.19 -8.99
CA GLU A 16 -26.44 3.70 -9.40
C GLU A 16 -25.52 2.47 -9.47
N ILE A 17 -25.00 2.22 -10.66
CA ILE A 17 -23.86 1.36 -10.83
C ILE A 17 -22.80 2.01 -9.94
N ALA A 18 -22.69 1.54 -8.71
CA ALA A 18 -21.58 1.89 -7.85
C ALA A 18 -20.35 1.42 -8.61
N HIS A 19 -19.81 2.29 -9.46
CA HIS A 19 -18.56 2.04 -10.13
C HIS A 19 -17.58 1.83 -9.00
N ALA A 20 -17.18 0.58 -8.83
CA ALA A 20 -16.22 0.21 -7.83
C ALA A 20 -14.98 1.08 -8.07
N GLN A 21 -14.76 2.07 -7.21
CA GLN A 21 -13.69 3.04 -7.32
C GLN A 21 -12.35 2.29 -7.46
N SER A 22 -11.62 2.53 -8.54
CA SER A 22 -10.34 1.87 -8.79
C SER A 22 -9.25 2.44 -7.88
N LEU A 23 -8.19 1.68 -7.63
CA LEU A 23 -7.04 2.20 -6.87
C LEU A 23 -6.40 3.40 -7.57
N LYS A 24 -6.44 3.45 -8.91
CA LYS A 24 -6.01 4.61 -9.68
C LYS A 24 -6.79 5.87 -9.29
N ASP A 25 -8.14 5.78 -9.20
CA ASP A 25 -8.97 6.95 -8.84
C ASP A 25 -8.68 7.39 -7.41
N LEU A 26 -8.44 6.44 -6.51
CA LEU A 26 -8.04 6.69 -5.13
C LEU A 26 -6.66 7.34 -5.06
N PHE A 27 -5.69 6.85 -5.83
CA PHE A 27 -4.35 7.44 -5.90
C PHE A 27 -4.37 8.89 -6.37
N LEU A 28 -5.17 9.21 -7.37
CA LEU A 28 -5.32 10.59 -7.86
C LEU A 28 -5.91 11.51 -6.80
N LYS A 29 -6.84 11.01 -5.97
CA LYS A 29 -7.49 11.75 -4.87
C LYS A 29 -6.75 11.68 -3.54
N MET A 30 -5.59 11.01 -3.49
CA MET A 30 -4.82 10.83 -2.27
C MET A 30 -4.45 12.18 -1.64
N PRO A 31 -4.73 12.40 -0.34
CA PRO A 31 -4.32 13.61 0.36
C PRO A 31 -2.80 13.79 0.36
N GLN A 32 -2.37 15.06 0.40
CA GLN A 32 -0.94 15.41 0.42
C GLN A 32 -0.22 14.81 1.63
N GLU A 33 -0.91 14.64 2.75
CA GLU A 33 -0.37 14.11 4.01
C GLU A 33 0.04 12.64 3.91
N VAL A 34 -0.63 11.87 3.04
CA VAL A 34 -0.30 10.44 2.82
C VAL A 34 0.97 10.28 1.99
N CYS A 35 1.22 11.22 1.08
CA CYS A 35 2.47 11.27 0.31
C CYS A 35 2.90 12.73 0.06
N PRO A 36 3.54 13.38 1.04
CA PRO A 36 3.91 14.79 0.96
C PRO A 36 4.82 15.16 -0.21
N VAL A 37 5.51 14.16 -0.75
CA VAL A 37 6.46 14.33 -1.86
C VAL A 37 5.78 14.52 -3.21
N LEU A 38 4.55 14.04 -3.38
CA LEU A 38 3.80 14.06 -4.63
C LEU A 38 2.64 15.06 -4.57
N SER A 39 2.74 16.15 -5.32
CA SER A 39 1.58 17.02 -5.55
C SER A 39 0.50 16.31 -6.38
N GLU A 40 -0.69 16.88 -6.45
CA GLU A 40 -1.75 16.40 -7.33
C GLU A 40 -1.28 16.34 -8.79
N TYR A 41 -0.58 17.37 -9.26
CA TYR A 41 0.00 17.40 -10.60
C TYR A 41 1.00 16.25 -10.83
N ASN A 42 1.88 15.98 -9.86
CA ASN A 42 2.81 14.87 -9.96
C ASN A 42 2.07 13.52 -10.08
N ARG A 43 0.99 13.31 -9.33
CA ARG A 43 0.20 12.08 -9.40
C ARG A 43 -0.48 11.90 -10.76
N LEU A 44 -1.03 12.97 -11.33
CA LEU A 44 -1.60 12.96 -12.68
C LEU A 44 -0.53 12.60 -13.72
N GLU A 45 0.62 13.27 -13.69
CA GLU A 45 1.72 13.03 -14.61
C GLU A 45 2.27 11.59 -14.53
N ILE A 46 2.44 11.06 -13.30
CA ILE A 46 2.89 9.68 -13.06
C ILE A 46 1.90 8.67 -13.68
N VAL A 47 0.60 8.86 -13.49
CA VAL A 47 -0.43 7.98 -14.06
C VAL A 47 -0.47 8.06 -15.57
N ASP A 48 -0.32 9.25 -16.16
CA ASP A 48 -0.30 9.42 -17.60
C ASP A 48 0.95 8.82 -18.24
N ASN A 49 2.10 8.95 -17.58
CA ASN A 49 3.34 8.32 -18.03
C ASN A 49 3.22 6.78 -18.04
N GLN A 50 2.65 6.20 -16.99
CA GLN A 50 2.43 4.76 -16.88
C GLN A 50 1.47 4.24 -17.97
N LYS A 51 0.35 4.92 -18.22
CA LYS A 51 -0.60 4.56 -19.28
C LYS A 51 0.03 4.52 -20.69
N ASN A 52 0.95 5.43 -20.96
CA ASN A 52 1.59 5.55 -22.25
C ASN A 52 2.79 4.60 -22.43
N GLY A 53 2.99 3.65 -21.49
CA GLY A 53 4.14 2.74 -21.50
C GLY A 53 5.48 3.45 -21.38
N LYS A 54 5.47 4.70 -20.91
CA LYS A 54 6.67 5.48 -20.73
C LYS A 54 7.25 5.18 -19.36
N THR A 55 8.49 4.76 -19.33
CA THR A 55 9.29 4.65 -18.10
C THR A 55 9.74 6.01 -17.56
N MET A 56 9.03 7.08 -17.96
CA MET A 56 9.41 8.45 -17.60
C MET A 56 9.21 8.68 -16.10
N GLN A 57 10.21 9.29 -15.53
CA GLN A 57 10.21 9.73 -14.14
C GLN A 57 9.66 11.15 -14.06
N THR A 58 8.82 11.39 -13.05
CA THR A 58 8.28 12.70 -12.73
C THR A 58 9.12 13.36 -11.64
N ARG A 59 9.50 14.61 -11.83
CA ARG A 59 10.21 15.38 -10.80
C ARG A 59 9.25 15.77 -9.69
N ASN A 60 9.50 15.28 -8.48
CA ASN A 60 8.64 15.51 -7.34
C ASN A 60 8.96 16.81 -6.57
N LEU A 61 8.19 17.11 -5.51
CA LEU A 61 8.36 18.33 -4.72
C LEU A 61 9.71 18.46 -4.02
N PHE A 62 10.36 17.34 -3.69
CA PHE A 62 11.71 17.32 -3.10
C PHE A 62 12.83 17.33 -4.16
N ARG A 63 12.48 17.62 -5.41
CA ARG A 63 13.41 17.68 -6.56
C ARG A 63 14.10 16.35 -6.86
N THR A 64 13.61 15.24 -6.33
CA THR A 64 13.99 13.88 -6.72
C THR A 64 13.03 13.37 -7.80
N PHE A 65 13.22 12.14 -8.26
CA PHE A 65 12.40 11.56 -9.32
C PHE A 65 11.56 10.42 -8.75
N SER A 66 10.29 10.43 -9.11
CA SER A 66 9.32 9.39 -8.78
C SER A 66 8.75 8.76 -10.03
N LYS A 67 8.36 7.49 -9.95
CA LYS A 67 7.69 6.78 -11.04
C LYS A 67 6.71 5.74 -10.50
N MET A 68 5.70 5.42 -11.29
CA MET A 68 4.83 4.27 -11.08
C MET A 68 5.47 3.06 -11.76
N GLU A 69 5.81 2.04 -11.00
CA GLU A 69 6.29 0.77 -11.55
C GLU A 69 5.12 -0.11 -11.99
N GLU A 70 4.06 -0.13 -11.20
CA GLU A 70 2.88 -0.91 -11.48
C GLU A 70 1.61 -0.20 -10.98
N LEU A 71 0.53 -0.31 -11.74
CA LEU A 71 -0.78 0.18 -11.38
C LEU A 71 -1.85 -0.72 -11.99
N THR A 72 -2.60 -1.38 -11.11
CA THR A 72 -3.78 -2.19 -11.45
C THR A 72 -5.02 -1.60 -10.80
N ASP A 73 -6.16 -2.28 -10.91
CA ASP A 73 -7.41 -1.82 -10.26
C ASP A 73 -7.34 -1.85 -8.73
N ASP A 74 -6.47 -2.69 -8.16
CA ASP A 74 -6.38 -2.94 -6.72
C ASP A 74 -4.97 -2.92 -6.13
N TYR A 75 -3.93 -2.71 -6.96
CA TYR A 75 -2.54 -2.65 -6.54
C TYR A 75 -1.78 -1.52 -7.24
N ALA A 76 -0.88 -0.87 -6.51
CA ALA A 76 0.05 0.11 -7.05
C ALA A 76 1.41 -0.01 -6.37
N HIS A 77 2.48 0.11 -7.16
CA HIS A 77 3.85 0.22 -6.67
C HIS A 77 4.50 1.50 -7.23
N LEU A 78 4.94 2.36 -6.32
CA LEU A 78 5.61 3.62 -6.62
C LEU A 78 7.04 3.61 -6.09
N VAL A 79 7.99 3.92 -6.94
CA VAL A 79 9.30 4.41 -6.52
C VAL A 79 9.18 5.92 -6.28
N ILE A 80 9.35 6.35 -5.04
CA ILE A 80 9.27 7.76 -4.63
C ILE A 80 10.60 8.48 -4.85
N SER A 81 11.70 7.79 -4.53
CA SER A 81 13.08 8.23 -4.75
C SER A 81 13.99 7.01 -4.82
N LYS A 82 15.28 7.18 -5.02
CA LYS A 82 16.23 6.06 -4.97
C LYS A 82 16.25 5.33 -3.62
N ASN A 83 15.79 5.98 -2.54
CA ASN A 83 15.83 5.47 -1.17
C ASN A 83 14.44 5.30 -0.56
N SER A 84 13.37 5.37 -1.34
CA SER A 84 12.02 5.18 -0.79
C SER A 84 11.02 4.72 -1.84
N GLU A 85 10.12 3.83 -1.41
CA GLU A 85 9.03 3.30 -2.22
C GLU A 85 7.72 3.24 -1.44
N LYS A 86 6.62 3.12 -2.16
CA LYS A 86 5.29 2.87 -1.59
C LYS A 86 4.59 1.79 -2.38
N GLU A 87 3.98 0.87 -1.65
CA GLU A 87 3.02 -0.07 -2.21
C GLU A 87 1.63 0.22 -1.65
N MET A 88 0.61 0.07 -2.47
CA MET A 88 -0.78 0.22 -2.06
C MET A 88 -1.58 -0.99 -2.53
N LYS A 89 -2.46 -1.48 -1.66
CA LYS A 89 -3.38 -2.57 -1.99
C LYS A 89 -4.76 -2.26 -1.49
N MET A 90 -5.74 -2.46 -2.36
CA MET A 90 -7.14 -2.41 -1.98
C MET A 90 -7.57 -3.77 -1.44
N LEU A 91 -8.16 -3.77 -0.25
CA LEU A 91 -8.62 -4.96 0.45
C LEU A 91 -10.14 -4.88 0.61
N THR A 92 -10.82 -6.00 0.38
CA THR A 92 -12.27 -6.09 0.57
C THR A 92 -12.56 -6.80 1.89
N LYS A 93 -13.44 -6.21 2.69
CA LYS A 93 -13.93 -6.75 3.96
C LYS A 93 -15.12 -7.68 3.73
N ASN A 94 -15.53 -8.42 4.78
CA ASN A 94 -16.65 -9.35 4.73
C ASN A 94 -17.99 -8.68 4.39
N ASP A 95 -18.16 -7.41 4.76
CA ASP A 95 -19.35 -6.60 4.47
C ASP A 95 -19.35 -5.99 3.05
N GLY A 96 -18.35 -6.31 2.23
CA GLY A 96 -18.16 -5.77 0.88
C GLY A 96 -17.53 -4.37 0.85
N THR A 97 -17.33 -3.71 1.99
CA THR A 97 -16.61 -2.43 2.02
C THR A 97 -15.13 -2.62 1.72
N ARG A 98 -14.48 -1.58 1.21
CA ARG A 98 -13.07 -1.63 0.83
C ARG A 98 -12.25 -0.66 1.66
N ILE A 99 -11.03 -1.06 1.95
CA ILE A 99 -10.00 -0.26 2.61
C ILE A 99 -8.73 -0.26 1.78
N ILE A 100 -7.87 0.72 2.01
CA ILE A 100 -6.58 0.87 1.35
C ILE A 100 -5.49 0.57 2.37
N MET A 101 -4.65 -0.41 2.08
CA MET A 101 -3.38 -0.61 2.77
C MET A 101 -2.28 0.15 2.04
N VAL A 102 -1.47 0.89 2.77
CA VAL A 102 -0.30 1.61 2.26
C VAL A 102 0.93 1.13 3.02
N ILE A 103 1.89 0.59 2.31
CA ILE A 103 3.21 0.26 2.81
C ILE A 103 4.16 1.37 2.36
N SER A 104 4.94 1.91 3.27
CA SER A 104 5.97 2.90 2.99
C SER A 104 7.30 2.34 3.43
N THR A 105 8.21 2.16 2.50
CA THR A 105 9.55 1.64 2.75
C THR A 105 10.59 2.72 2.50
N ILE A 106 11.51 2.88 3.44
CA ILE A 106 12.72 3.68 3.29
C ILE A 106 13.94 2.75 3.32
N PHE A 107 14.97 3.12 2.59
CA PHE A 107 16.23 2.38 2.53
C PHE A 107 17.34 3.25 3.12
N CYS A 108 17.96 2.75 4.19
CA CYS A 108 19.15 3.33 4.79
C CYS A 108 20.31 2.40 4.46
N ASP A 109 21.21 2.82 3.58
CA ASP A 109 22.35 2.00 3.10
C ASP A 109 21.93 0.56 2.72
N GLU A 110 20.92 0.44 1.86
CA GLU A 110 20.34 -0.83 1.40
C GLU A 110 19.50 -1.59 2.45
N THR A 111 19.48 -1.15 3.70
CA THR A 111 18.63 -1.74 4.74
C THR A 111 17.23 -1.15 4.66
N PRO A 112 16.20 -1.95 4.37
CA PRO A 112 14.83 -1.48 4.29
C PRO A 112 14.18 -1.38 5.67
N ASP A 113 13.40 -0.32 5.85
CA ASP A 113 12.48 -0.19 6.98
C ASP A 113 11.10 0.21 6.47
N SER A 114 10.10 -0.58 6.81
CA SER A 114 8.74 -0.44 6.30
C SER A 114 7.75 -0.12 7.40
N SER A 115 6.83 0.79 7.09
CA SER A 115 5.64 1.05 7.89
C SER A 115 4.38 0.69 7.12
N VAL A 116 3.36 0.21 7.82
CA VAL A 116 2.07 -0.16 7.24
C VAL A 116 0.99 0.73 7.85
N ALA A 117 0.15 1.31 7.00
CA ALA A 117 -0.98 2.12 7.41
C ALA A 117 -2.24 1.70 6.63
N PHE A 118 -3.40 1.89 7.24
CA PHE A 118 -4.69 1.59 6.61
C PHE A 118 -5.56 2.84 6.55
N TYR A 119 -6.32 2.95 5.48
CA TYR A 119 -7.23 4.07 5.21
C TYR A 119 -8.57 3.56 4.67
N SER A 120 -9.62 4.32 4.93
CA SER A 120 -10.86 4.16 4.17
C SER A 120 -10.65 4.60 2.71
N THR A 121 -11.62 4.32 1.83
CA THR A 121 -11.63 4.83 0.46
C THR A 121 -11.75 6.37 0.36
N ASP A 122 -12.09 7.03 1.47
CA ASP A 122 -12.06 8.49 1.60
C ASP A 122 -10.74 9.00 2.23
N TRP A 123 -9.72 8.16 2.31
CA TRP A 123 -8.42 8.45 2.90
C TRP A 123 -8.43 8.82 4.39
N LYS A 124 -9.47 8.45 5.13
CA LYS A 124 -9.49 8.59 6.59
C LYS A 124 -8.61 7.50 7.20
N PRO A 125 -7.67 7.85 8.09
CA PRO A 125 -6.81 6.86 8.73
C PRO A 125 -7.63 5.87 9.57
N LEU A 126 -7.26 4.61 9.51
CA LEU A 126 -7.85 3.52 10.28
C LEU A 126 -6.82 2.93 11.24
N PRO A 127 -7.22 2.44 12.42
CA PRO A 127 -6.28 1.85 13.38
C PRO A 127 -5.58 0.62 12.77
N THR A 128 -4.27 0.67 12.61
CA THR A 128 -3.51 -0.41 11.95
C THR A 128 -3.65 -1.75 12.68
N HIS A 129 -3.70 -1.73 14.01
CA HIS A 129 -3.80 -2.94 14.84
C HIS A 129 -5.09 -3.75 14.63
N ASP A 130 -6.16 -3.13 14.09
CA ASP A 130 -7.40 -3.83 13.74
C ASP A 130 -7.20 -4.77 12.54
N TYR A 131 -6.29 -4.43 11.65
CA TYR A 131 -6.09 -5.11 10.36
C TYR A 131 -4.79 -5.90 10.28
N TYR A 132 -3.79 -5.48 11.03
CA TYR A 132 -2.47 -6.08 11.00
C TYR A 132 -1.73 -5.86 12.31
N THR A 133 -1.08 -6.93 12.79
CA THR A 133 -0.20 -6.86 13.94
C THR A 133 1.17 -7.37 13.51
N LEU A 134 2.16 -6.50 13.52
CA LEU A 134 3.55 -6.89 13.33
C LEU A 134 3.95 -7.89 14.43
N PRO A 135 4.63 -8.98 14.08
CA PRO A 135 5.35 -9.75 15.09
C PRO A 135 6.30 -8.81 15.86
N PRO A 136 6.57 -9.05 17.14
CA PRO A 136 7.57 -8.27 17.86
C PRO A 136 8.91 -8.37 17.12
N ILE A 137 9.38 -7.24 16.60
CA ILE A 137 10.60 -7.15 15.79
C ILE A 137 11.49 -6.12 16.46
N ASP A 138 12.68 -6.57 16.89
CA ASP A 138 13.70 -5.69 17.48
C ASP A 138 14.57 -5.00 16.40
N ASN A 139 14.27 -5.22 15.12
CA ASN A 139 15.12 -4.82 13.99
C ASN A 139 14.29 -4.19 12.86
N PHE A 140 14.98 -3.60 11.89
CA PHE A 140 14.37 -3.15 10.65
C PHE A 140 13.66 -4.28 9.90
N CYS A 141 12.53 -3.99 9.29
CA CYS A 141 11.79 -4.96 8.52
C CYS A 141 11.43 -4.43 7.13
N ARG A 142 11.45 -5.30 6.15
CA ARG A 142 10.82 -5.05 4.86
C ARG A 142 9.46 -5.70 4.83
N VAL A 143 8.45 -4.90 4.52
CA VAL A 143 7.10 -5.37 4.26
C VAL A 143 6.79 -5.14 2.79
N THR A 144 6.34 -6.18 2.08
CA THR A 144 5.95 -6.11 0.67
C THR A 144 4.67 -6.89 0.43
N ILE A 145 4.03 -6.64 -0.70
CA ILE A 145 2.85 -7.39 -1.15
C ILE A 145 3.25 -8.28 -2.34
N ASP A 146 2.98 -9.57 -2.24
CA ASP A 146 2.93 -10.41 -3.43
C ASP A 146 1.68 -10.04 -4.24
N LYS A 147 1.89 -9.36 -5.36
CA LYS A 147 0.80 -8.86 -6.22
C LYS A 147 -0.10 -9.96 -6.77
N ASN A 148 0.41 -11.18 -6.97
CA ASN A 148 -0.34 -12.28 -7.54
C ASN A 148 -1.25 -12.95 -6.52
N THR A 149 -0.78 -13.09 -5.28
CA THR A 149 -1.51 -13.76 -4.21
C THR A 149 -2.18 -12.79 -3.24
N GLY A 150 -1.77 -11.51 -3.24
CA GLY A 150 -2.21 -10.50 -2.26
C GLY A 150 -1.66 -10.74 -0.85
N GLN A 151 -0.70 -11.65 -0.71
CA GLN A 151 -0.08 -11.97 0.56
C GLN A 151 0.87 -10.86 0.98
N LEU A 152 0.90 -10.57 2.28
CA LEU A 152 1.86 -9.66 2.89
C LEU A 152 3.08 -10.48 3.31
N ILE A 153 4.25 -10.08 2.83
CA ILE A 153 5.53 -10.71 3.13
C ILE A 153 6.30 -9.77 4.05
N VAL A 154 6.65 -10.26 5.22
CA VAL A 154 7.42 -9.52 6.23
C VAL A 154 8.77 -10.19 6.40
N SER A 155 9.81 -9.54 5.94
CA SER A 155 11.19 -10.00 6.07
C SER A 155 11.95 -9.15 7.08
N THR A 156 12.48 -9.77 8.12
CA THR A 156 13.31 -9.13 9.14
C THR A 156 14.75 -9.58 9.00
N THR A 157 15.67 -8.66 9.12
CA THR A 157 17.09 -8.97 9.11
C THR A 157 17.75 -8.39 10.35
N ASN A 158 18.66 -9.14 10.94
CA ASN A 158 19.60 -8.62 11.94
C ASN A 158 20.78 -7.91 11.28
N ALA A 159 20.52 -6.99 10.34
CA ALA A 159 21.61 -6.18 9.80
C ALA A 159 22.46 -5.66 10.96
N PRO A 160 23.79 -5.81 10.93
CA PRO A 160 24.63 -5.34 12.00
C PRO A 160 24.41 -3.81 12.11
N LEU A 161 23.73 -3.38 13.16
CA LEU A 161 23.84 -1.99 13.58
C LEU A 161 25.31 -1.75 13.87
N MET A 162 26.00 -1.02 13.01
CA MET A 162 27.41 -0.67 13.12
C MET A 162 27.70 0.25 14.33
N LEU A 163 26.96 0.11 15.41
CA LEU A 163 27.11 0.88 16.63
C LEU A 163 27.39 -0.04 17.82
N ASN A 164 28.42 -0.87 17.72
CA ASN A 164 29.04 -1.40 18.92
C ASN A 164 29.96 -0.34 19.52
N ILE A 165 29.41 0.53 20.33
CA ILE A 165 30.16 1.54 21.07
C ILE A 165 31.11 0.89 22.10
N ASP A 166 30.93 -0.37 22.43
CA ASP A 166 31.67 -1.07 23.48
C ASP A 166 32.64 -2.19 23.00
N GLY A 167 32.70 -2.47 21.70
CA GLY A 167 33.63 -3.43 21.13
C GLY A 167 33.43 -4.89 21.56
N SER A 168 32.37 -5.23 22.28
CA SER A 168 32.21 -6.52 22.96
C SER A 168 31.35 -7.54 22.21
N ASN A 169 30.65 -7.17 21.16
CA ASN A 169 29.79 -8.09 20.44
C ASN A 169 30.37 -8.48 19.09
N GLN A 170 30.72 -9.76 18.96
CA GLN A 170 30.94 -10.39 17.66
C GLN A 170 29.68 -10.17 16.78
N PRO A 171 29.84 -9.77 15.51
CA PRO A 171 28.69 -9.70 14.60
C PRO A 171 28.03 -11.08 14.53
N LYS A 172 26.76 -11.16 14.92
CA LYS A 172 25.97 -12.36 14.64
C LYS A 172 25.89 -12.52 13.13
N GLU A 173 26.04 -13.76 12.65
CA GLU A 173 25.79 -14.07 11.24
C GLU A 173 24.46 -13.44 10.81
N PRO A 174 24.41 -12.72 9.67
CA PRO A 174 23.20 -12.11 9.20
C PRO A 174 22.17 -13.20 8.92
N TYR A 175 20.99 -13.05 9.50
CA TYR A 175 19.85 -13.93 9.19
C TYR A 175 18.68 -13.11 8.70
N THR A 176 17.85 -13.73 7.87
CA THR A 176 16.57 -13.18 7.43
C THR A 176 15.46 -14.13 7.84
N LEU A 177 14.52 -13.63 8.63
CA LEU A 177 13.28 -14.33 8.93
C LEU A 177 12.19 -13.78 8.03
N THR A 178 11.45 -14.67 7.36
CA THR A 178 10.34 -14.28 6.51
C THR A 178 9.05 -14.88 7.04
N ASN A 179 8.08 -14.03 7.30
CA ASN A 179 6.72 -14.41 7.65
C ASN A 179 5.78 -13.97 6.52
N THR A 180 4.83 -14.81 6.19
CA THR A 180 3.83 -14.53 5.17
C THR A 180 2.45 -14.46 5.81
N PHE A 181 1.68 -13.44 5.48
CA PHE A 181 0.34 -13.24 5.98
C PHE A 181 -0.63 -13.21 4.81
N ARG A 182 -1.80 -13.80 4.98
CA ARG A 182 -2.91 -13.69 4.03
C ARG A 182 -4.01 -12.79 4.60
N TRP A 183 -4.69 -12.06 3.74
CA TRP A 183 -5.89 -11.34 4.11
C TRP A 183 -7.04 -12.33 4.39
N SER A 184 -7.59 -12.27 5.58
CA SER A 184 -8.81 -12.99 5.93
C SER A 184 -10.00 -12.05 5.78
N THR A 185 -10.82 -12.29 4.77
CA THR A 185 -12.07 -11.53 4.59
C THR A 185 -13.05 -11.79 5.73
N GLU A 186 -13.01 -12.99 6.33
CA GLU A 186 -13.86 -13.35 7.47
C GLU A 186 -13.51 -12.56 8.72
N GLU A 187 -12.22 -12.45 9.02
CA GLU A 187 -11.72 -11.71 10.19
C GLU A 187 -11.46 -10.23 9.91
N ASN A 188 -11.51 -9.81 8.64
CA ASN A 188 -11.14 -8.47 8.16
C ASN A 188 -9.72 -8.04 8.57
N ARG A 189 -8.76 -8.97 8.58
CA ARG A 189 -7.38 -8.70 8.97
C ARG A 189 -6.39 -9.66 8.31
N PHE A 190 -5.13 -9.29 8.36
CA PHE A 190 -4.05 -10.20 7.99
C PHE A 190 -3.80 -11.23 9.08
N ILE A 191 -3.74 -12.50 8.69
CA ILE A 191 -3.43 -13.63 9.56
C ILE A 191 -2.20 -14.36 9.04
N LEU A 192 -1.39 -14.89 9.97
CA LEU A 192 -0.18 -15.64 9.63
C LEU A 192 -0.56 -16.85 8.75
N ASN A 193 0.21 -17.04 7.70
CA ASN A 193 0.04 -18.18 6.82
C ASN A 193 0.89 -19.33 7.39
N ASN A 194 0.22 -20.31 7.99
CA ASN A 194 0.85 -21.51 8.57
C ASN A 194 1.22 -22.51 7.49
#